data_e0fdd8068ee233b5eb08ae3e4d03c2ab
#
_entry.id   e0fdd8068ee233b5eb08ae3e4d03c2ab
#
_cell.length_a   1.000
_cell.length_b   1.000
_cell.length_c   1.000
_cell.angle_alpha   90.00
_cell.angle_beta   90.00
_cell.angle_gamma   90.00
#
_symmetry.space_group_name_H-M   'P 1'
#
loop_
_entity.id
_entity.type
_entity.pdbx_description
1 polymer ?
#
loop_
_entity_poly.entity_id
_entity_poly.type
_entity_poly.pdbx_seq_one_letter_code
_entity_poly.pdbx_strand_id
1 'polypeptide(L)'
;SIRRQRQMCIETEIKGTLEDLISITSYLLPPKGRGYLIYPALRAVDLLLILRSKRLEPKRIQLVYPRFNGEAKFILIESIKASGVELKIMEPLILHGTEKYFDNEE
;
A
#
# COMPACT_ATOMS: atom_id res chain seq x y z
N SER A 1 11.81 9.71 13.64
CA SER A 1 10.66 10.49 13.21
C SER A 1 9.93 9.84 12.07
N ILE A 2 8.77 10.33 11.82
CA ILE A 2 7.95 9.74 10.77
C ILE A 2 8.57 9.94 9.41
N ARG A 3 9.13 11.10 9.19
CA ARG A 3 9.76 11.35 7.92
C ARG A 3 10.95 10.44 7.72
N ARG A 4 11.68 10.22 8.78
CA ARG A 4 12.81 9.32 8.71
C ARG A 4 12.34 7.90 8.42
N GLN A 5 11.22 7.51 8.98
CA GLN A 5 10.70 6.18 8.73
C GLN A 5 10.33 6.00 7.28
N ARG A 6 9.76 7.02 6.66
CA ARG A 6 9.47 6.93 5.25
C ARG A 6 10.73 6.76 4.44
N GLN A 7 11.75 7.50 4.83
CA GLN A 7 13.01 7.40 4.12
C GLN A 7 13.62 6.04 4.29
N MET A 8 13.47 5.47 5.48
CA MET A 8 14.01 4.15 5.69
C MET A 8 13.33 3.13 4.83
N CYS A 9 12.05 3.27 4.60
CA CYS A 9 11.35 2.36 3.72
C CYS A 9 11.90 2.42 2.31
N ILE A 10 12.19 3.62 1.85
CA ILE A 10 12.76 3.78 0.53
C ILE A 10 14.14 3.17 0.47
N GLU A 11 14.92 3.41 1.50
CA GLU A 11 16.26 2.88 1.54
C GLU A 11 16.27 1.38 1.60
N THR A 12 15.29 0.84 2.28
CA THR A 12 15.17 -0.60 2.38
C THR A 12 14.95 -1.21 1.02
N GLU A 13 14.21 -0.53 0.18
CA GLU A 13 14.00 -1.02 -1.17
C GLU A 13 15.29 -1.15 -1.93
N ILE A 14 16.24 -0.30 -1.64
CA ILE A 14 17.51 -0.36 -2.29
C ILE A 14 18.28 -1.59 -1.85
N LYS A 15 18.17 -1.94 -0.60
CA LYS A 15 18.97 -3.02 -0.03
C LYS A 15 18.20 -4.30 0.18
N GLY A 16 16.89 -4.23 0.20
CA GLY A 16 16.06 -5.39 0.42
C GLY A 16 14.97 -5.44 -0.61
N THR A 17 14.07 -6.35 -0.43
CA THR A 17 12.96 -6.55 -1.34
C THR A 17 11.67 -6.18 -0.67
N LEU A 18 10.62 -6.09 -1.48
CA LEU A 18 9.28 -5.89 -0.93
C LEU A 18 8.94 -7.00 0.06
N GLU A 19 9.34 -8.21 -0.28
CA GLU A 19 9.06 -9.34 0.60
C GLU A 19 9.75 -9.15 1.95
N ASP A 20 10.98 -8.66 1.94
CA ASP A 20 11.69 -8.41 3.20
C ASP A 20 10.97 -7.38 4.04
N LEU A 21 10.54 -6.32 3.40
CA LEU A 21 9.84 -5.25 4.11
C LEU A 21 8.56 -5.76 4.74
N ILE A 22 7.82 -6.54 4.00
CA ILE A 22 6.56 -7.07 4.50
C ILE A 22 6.81 -8.08 5.60
N SER A 23 7.87 -8.88 5.49
CA SER A 23 8.23 -9.81 6.54
C SER A 23 8.50 -9.08 7.85
N ILE A 24 9.26 -8.00 7.77
CA ILE A 24 9.58 -7.22 8.96
C ILE A 24 8.31 -6.61 9.54
N THR A 25 7.46 -6.09 8.69
CA THR A 25 6.21 -5.50 9.14
C THR A 25 5.36 -6.53 9.88
N SER A 26 5.26 -7.73 9.30
CA SER A 26 4.49 -8.78 9.92
C SER A 26 5.08 -9.18 11.27
N TYR A 27 6.40 -9.24 11.33
CA TYR A 27 7.07 -9.61 12.57
C TYR A 27 6.78 -8.60 13.67
N LEU A 28 6.76 -7.32 13.31
CA LEU A 28 6.59 -6.28 14.31
C LEU A 28 5.15 -6.07 14.73
N LEU A 29 4.19 -6.49 13.92
CA LEU A 29 2.79 -6.29 14.27
C LEU A 29 2.29 -7.41 15.16
N PRO A 30 1.53 -7.07 16.19
CA PRO A 30 0.86 -8.11 16.98
C PRO A 30 -0.33 -8.65 16.21
N PRO A 31 -0.89 -9.78 16.63
CA PRO A 31 -2.11 -10.27 16.01
C PRO A 31 -3.17 -9.18 16.00
N LYS A 32 -3.88 -9.06 14.90
CA LYS A 32 -4.89 -8.03 14.67
C LYS A 32 -4.33 -6.64 14.50
N GLY A 33 -3.00 -6.51 14.49
CA GLY A 33 -2.38 -5.24 14.17
C GLY A 33 -2.60 -4.90 12.70
N ARG A 34 -2.62 -3.60 12.38
CA ARG A 34 -2.92 -3.13 11.04
C ARG A 34 -1.70 -2.52 10.39
N GLY A 35 -1.53 -2.80 9.13
CA GLY A 35 -0.47 -2.21 8.33
C GLY A 35 -1.05 -1.55 7.10
N TYR A 36 -0.48 -0.42 6.72
CA TYR A 36 -0.95 0.32 5.55
C TYR A 36 0.19 0.45 4.56
N LEU A 37 -0.12 0.33 3.29
CA LEU A 37 0.91 0.35 2.27
C LEU A 37 0.36 0.97 1.00
N ILE A 38 1.20 1.74 0.31
CA ILE A 38 0.87 2.25 -1.01
C ILE A 38 1.91 1.70 -1.98
N TYR A 39 1.45 1.24 -3.13
CA TYR A 39 2.32 0.56 -4.06
C TYR A 39 1.81 0.75 -5.48
N PRO A 40 2.67 0.61 -6.49
CA PRO A 40 2.19 0.74 -7.87
C PRO A 40 1.13 -0.32 -8.18
N ALA A 41 0.06 0.13 -8.82
CA ALA A 41 -1.05 -0.76 -9.11
C ALA A 41 -0.66 -1.91 -10.03
N LEU A 42 0.33 -1.70 -10.89
CA LEU A 42 0.77 -2.74 -11.80
C LEU A 42 1.35 -3.94 -11.08
N ARG A 43 1.77 -3.76 -9.86
CA ARG A 43 2.36 -4.84 -9.08
C ARG A 43 1.42 -5.33 -7.99
N ALA A 44 0.12 -5.06 -8.15
CA ALA A 44 -0.84 -5.40 -7.10
C ALA A 44 -0.90 -6.89 -6.81
N VAL A 45 -0.83 -7.73 -7.84
CA VAL A 45 -0.93 -9.17 -7.63
C VAL A 45 0.23 -9.68 -6.80
N ASP A 46 1.44 -9.24 -7.14
CA ASP A 46 2.62 -9.62 -6.36
C ASP A 46 2.46 -9.21 -4.91
N LEU A 47 2.02 -7.97 -4.72
CA LEU A 47 1.86 -7.43 -3.38
C LEU A 47 0.87 -8.24 -2.56
N LEU A 48 -0.28 -8.53 -3.15
CA LEU A 48 -1.31 -9.26 -2.43
C LEU A 48 -0.84 -10.66 -2.04
N LEU A 49 -0.12 -11.32 -2.93
CA LEU A 49 0.38 -12.65 -2.64
C LEU A 49 1.40 -12.63 -1.50
N ILE A 50 2.30 -11.66 -1.54
CA ILE A 50 3.31 -11.57 -0.50
C ILE A 50 2.66 -11.27 0.85
N LEU A 51 1.71 -10.33 0.85
CA LEU A 51 1.04 -9.99 2.10
C LEU A 51 0.40 -11.22 2.73
N ARG A 52 -0.34 -11.98 1.93
CA ARG A 52 -1.01 -13.15 2.47
C ARG A 52 0.01 -14.18 2.95
N SER A 53 1.11 -14.34 2.23
CA SER A 53 2.11 -15.33 2.59
C SER A 53 2.78 -15.00 3.92
N LYS A 54 2.75 -13.73 4.32
CA LYS A 54 3.35 -13.30 5.58
C LYS A 54 2.29 -13.06 6.65
N ARG A 55 1.10 -13.60 6.46
CA ARG A 55 0.01 -13.53 7.42
C ARG A 55 -0.53 -12.13 7.61
N LEU A 56 -0.34 -11.27 6.63
CA LEU A 56 -0.95 -9.94 6.60
C LEU A 56 -2.08 -10.00 5.59
N GLU A 57 -3.28 -10.27 6.07
CA GLU A 57 -4.40 -10.43 5.16
C GLU A 57 -4.88 -9.07 4.67
N PRO A 58 -4.91 -8.86 3.35
CA PRO A 58 -5.46 -7.60 2.83
C PRO A 58 -6.94 -7.52 3.17
N LYS A 59 -7.34 -6.44 3.82
CA LYS A 59 -8.73 -6.28 4.26
C LYS A 59 -9.45 -5.18 3.51
N ARG A 60 -8.74 -4.16 3.08
CA ARG A 60 -9.33 -3.09 2.29
C ARG A 60 -8.33 -2.60 1.28
N ILE A 61 -8.80 -2.34 0.08
CA ILE A 61 -7.96 -1.73 -0.93
C ILE A 61 -8.70 -0.55 -1.53
N GLN A 62 -7.91 0.41 -1.98
CA GLN A 62 -8.44 1.57 -2.68
C GLN A 62 -7.51 1.86 -3.83
N LEU A 63 -8.06 2.00 -5.01
CA LEU A 63 -7.26 2.26 -6.19
C LEU A 63 -7.18 3.76 -6.40
N VAL A 64 -6.01 4.23 -6.77
CA VAL A 64 -5.76 5.65 -6.96
C VAL A 64 -5.54 5.91 -8.44
N TYR A 65 -6.38 6.78 -8.99
CA TYR A 65 -6.33 7.14 -10.40
C TYR A 65 -5.87 8.58 -10.52
N PRO A 66 -4.84 8.85 -11.32
CA PRO A 66 -4.48 10.24 -11.57
C PRO A 66 -5.58 10.97 -12.30
N ARG A 67 -6.27 10.26 -13.20
CA ARG A 67 -7.38 10.82 -13.95
C ARG A 67 -8.49 9.80 -14.00
N PHE A 68 -9.71 10.30 -14.09
CA PHE A 68 -10.83 9.38 -14.00
C PHE A 68 -10.97 8.49 -15.24
N ASN A 69 -10.37 8.85 -16.34
CA ASN A 69 -10.50 8.05 -17.56
C ASN A 69 -9.23 7.29 -17.91
N GLY A 70 -8.41 7.04 -16.93
CA GLY A 70 -7.20 6.28 -17.14
C GLY A 70 -7.16 5.06 -16.27
N GLU A 71 -5.97 4.49 -16.16
CA GLU A 71 -5.76 3.33 -15.32
C GLU A 71 -5.36 3.74 -13.93
N ALA A 72 -5.63 2.88 -12.97
CA ALA A 72 -5.16 3.11 -11.61
C ALA A 72 -3.65 3.09 -11.60
N LYS A 73 -3.05 4.01 -10.86
CA LYS A 73 -1.61 4.13 -10.78
C LYS A 73 -1.08 3.52 -9.49
N PHE A 74 -1.83 3.66 -8.42
CA PHE A 74 -1.40 3.13 -7.13
C PHE A 74 -2.52 2.36 -6.49
N ILE A 75 -2.13 1.50 -5.57
CA ILE A 75 -3.07 0.77 -4.75
C ILE A 75 -2.73 1.04 -3.30
N LEU A 76 -3.74 1.42 -2.53
CA LEU A 76 -3.61 1.59 -1.10
C LEU A 76 -4.18 0.35 -0.46
N ILE A 77 -3.44 -0.23 0.47
CA ILE A 77 -3.88 -1.48 1.10
C ILE A 77 -3.82 -1.37 2.60
N GLU A 78 -4.89 -1.80 3.23
CA GLU A 78 -4.90 -2.01 4.67
C GLU A 78 -4.90 -3.50 4.90
N SER A 79 -3.91 -3.98 5.63
CA SER A 79 -3.79 -5.39 5.96
C SER A 79 -3.87 -5.57 7.47
N ILE A 80 -4.41 -6.70 7.90
CA ILE A 80 -4.53 -7.00 9.32
C ILE A 80 -3.87 -8.33 9.56
N LYS A 81 -2.99 -8.37 10.57
CA LYS A 81 -2.25 -9.57 10.86
C LYS A 81 -3.14 -10.64 11.47
N ALA A 82 -3.01 -11.86 10.97
CA ALA A 82 -3.74 -13.01 11.48
C ALA A 82 -5.24 -12.78 11.44
N SER A 83 -5.72 -12.20 10.37
CA SER A 83 -7.14 -11.93 10.22
C SER A 83 -7.78 -12.92 9.25
N GLY A 84 -9.09 -12.95 9.28
CA GLY A 84 -9.82 -13.82 8.36
C GLY A 84 -9.83 -13.26 6.96
N VAL A 85 -10.34 -14.03 6.05
CA VAL A 85 -10.40 -13.68 4.64
C VAL A 85 -11.63 -12.84 4.37
N GLU A 86 -11.46 -11.70 3.78
CA GLU A 86 -12.56 -10.87 3.28
C GLU A 86 -11.96 -9.54 2.88
N LEU A 87 -12.11 -9.20 1.64
CA LEU A 87 -11.52 -7.99 1.10
C LEU A 87 -12.61 -7.03 0.69
N LYS A 88 -12.49 -5.78 1.12
CA LYS A 88 -13.39 -4.73 0.68
C LYS A 88 -12.65 -3.84 -0.29
N ILE A 89 -13.26 -3.59 -1.42
CA ILE A 89 -12.69 -2.69 -2.42
C ILE A 89 -13.43 -1.37 -2.28
N MET A 90 -12.69 -0.36 -1.88
CA MET A 90 -13.28 0.93 -1.57
C MET A 90 -13.50 1.74 -2.84
N GLU A 91 -14.24 2.80 -2.69
CA GLU A 91 -14.48 3.74 -3.75
C GLU A 91 -13.15 4.27 -4.30
N PRO A 92 -13.00 4.36 -5.61
CA PRO A 92 -11.72 4.82 -6.16
C PRO A 92 -11.41 6.26 -5.77
N LEU A 93 -10.15 6.54 -5.61
CA LEU A 93 -9.68 7.88 -5.34
C LEU A 93 -9.15 8.47 -6.64
N ILE A 94 -9.73 9.57 -7.05
CA ILE A 94 -9.37 10.20 -8.31
C ILE A 94 -8.73 11.54 -8.03
N LEU A 95 -7.50 11.71 -8.49
CA LEU A 95 -6.72 12.89 -8.18
C LEU A 95 -6.90 14.04 -9.15
N HIS A 96 -7.76 13.83 -10.12
CA HIS A 96 -7.99 14.80 -11.16
C HIS A 96 -8.14 16.23 -10.66
N GLY A 97 -8.96 16.44 -9.65
CA GLY A 97 -9.15 17.77 -9.09
C GLY A 97 -7.97 18.25 -8.26
N THR A 98 -7.25 17.31 -7.67
CA THR A 98 -6.11 17.63 -6.83
C THR A 98 -4.89 17.93 -7.68
N GLU A 99 -4.82 17.32 -8.82
CA GLU A 99 -3.73 17.51 -9.74
C GLU A 99 -3.58 18.97 -10.11
N LYS A 100 -4.70 19.61 -10.38
CA LYS A 100 -4.71 21.01 -10.73
C LYS A 100 -4.15 21.85 -9.58
N TYR A 101 -4.49 21.48 -8.39
CA TYR A 101 -4.04 22.18 -7.21
C TYR A 101 -2.53 22.05 -7.06
N PHE A 102 -2.00 20.89 -7.28
CA PHE A 102 -0.56 20.66 -7.19
C PHE A 102 0.20 21.44 -8.25
N ASP A 103 -0.37 21.50 -9.44
CA ASP A 103 0.27 22.25 -10.51
C ASP A 103 0.46 23.69 -10.14
N ASN A 104 -0.49 24.25 -9.43
CA ASN A 104 -0.39 25.62 -9.01
C ASN A 104 0.74 25.86 -8.03
N GLU A 105 1.09 24.86 -7.29
CA GLU A 105 2.16 24.98 -6.32
C GLU A 105 3.53 24.90 -6.95
N GLU A 106 3.61 24.34 -8.10
CA GLU A 106 4.86 24.24 -8.78
C GLU A 106 5.14 25.47 -9.61
#